data_a96208eaca45871654b1011abf1bb158
#
_entry.id   a96208eaca45871654b1011abf1bb158
#
_cell.length_a   1.000
_cell.length_b   1.000
_cell.length_c   1.000
_cell.angle_alpha   90.00
_cell.angle_beta   90.00
_cell.angle_gamma   90.00
#
_symmetry.space_group_name_H-M   'P 1'
#
loop_
_entity.id
_entity.type
_entity.pdbx_description
1 polymer ?
#
loop_
_entity_poly.entity_id
_entity_poly.type
_entity_poly.pdbx_seq_one_letter_code
_entity_poly.pdbx_strand_id
1 'polypeptide(L)'
;MFYQSVVASILFYAVVCWGGSTTKRDRSRLDKLIRRAGSVVGFKLDCLVTVAEERTTKKLLAILDDTSHPLHTVISNQRSSFSDRLLLPRCRTNRLMNSFVHRAITLHNSALGGRRGGAAGGVQWIKGNRNRID
;
A
#
# COMPACT_ATOMS: atom_id res chain seq x y z
N MET A 1 -1.86 15.80 21.22
CA MET A 1 -0.52 15.19 21.14
C MET A 1 -0.51 13.75 21.62
N PHE A 2 -0.99 13.45 22.79
CA PHE A 2 -1.07 12.07 23.33
C PHE A 2 -1.87 11.11 22.42
N TYR A 3 -2.96 11.56 21.88
CA TYR A 3 -3.82 10.77 21.00
C TYR A 3 -3.12 10.34 19.71
N GLN A 4 -2.46 11.26 19.01
CA GLN A 4 -1.73 10.93 17.77
C GLN A 4 -0.59 9.93 18.00
N SER A 5 0.12 10.06 19.11
CA SER A 5 1.23 9.18 19.43
C SER A 5 0.78 7.78 19.85
N VAL A 6 -0.30 7.65 20.58
CA VAL A 6 -0.75 6.36 21.13
C VAL A 6 -1.77 5.70 20.24
N VAL A 7 -2.88 6.35 19.92
CA VAL A 7 -3.98 5.71 19.17
C VAL A 7 -3.60 5.51 17.72
N ALA A 8 -3.00 6.52 17.08
CA ALA A 8 -2.55 6.39 15.70
C ALA A 8 -1.42 5.36 15.56
N SER A 9 -0.51 5.27 16.52
CA SER A 9 0.55 4.25 16.49
C SER A 9 -0.01 2.84 16.62
N ILE A 10 -1.04 2.63 17.43
CA ILE A 10 -1.71 1.33 17.55
C ILE A 10 -2.48 0.98 16.27
N LEU A 11 -3.29 1.92 15.76
CA LEU A 11 -4.11 1.69 14.57
C LEU A 11 -3.28 1.44 13.31
N PHE A 12 -2.15 2.12 13.18
CA PHE A 12 -1.31 2.03 12.00
C PHE A 12 -0.03 1.21 12.21
N TYR A 13 0.07 0.51 13.35
CA TYR A 13 1.20 -0.38 13.59
C TYR A 13 1.29 -1.45 12.49
N ALA A 14 2.46 -1.54 11.89
CA ALA A 14 2.75 -2.50 10.82
C ALA A 14 1.68 -2.56 9.70
N VAL A 15 0.96 -1.44 9.44
CA VAL A 15 -0.08 -1.37 8.40
C VAL A 15 0.43 -1.77 7.01
N VAL A 16 1.70 -1.58 6.73
CA VAL A 16 2.36 -2.02 5.48
C VAL A 16 2.32 -3.54 5.31
N CYS A 17 2.31 -4.29 6.41
CA CYS A 17 2.27 -5.76 6.40
C CYS A 17 0.86 -6.31 6.26
N TRP A 18 -0.10 -5.77 7.02
CA TRP A 18 -1.45 -6.33 7.10
C TRP A 18 -2.50 -5.56 6.28
N GLY A 19 -2.23 -4.30 5.91
CA GLY A 19 -3.20 -3.44 5.23
C GLY A 19 -3.72 -4.01 3.90
N GLY A 20 -2.91 -4.81 3.20
CA GLY A 20 -3.32 -5.47 1.96
C GLY A 20 -4.26 -6.66 2.15
N SER A 21 -4.20 -7.30 3.31
CA SER A 21 -4.97 -8.51 3.62
C SER A 21 -6.32 -8.22 4.28
N THR A 22 -6.61 -6.95 4.60
CA THR A 22 -7.88 -6.56 5.22
C THR A 22 -9.05 -6.70 4.26
N THR A 23 -10.16 -7.24 4.76
CA THR A 23 -11.40 -7.29 3.99
C THR A 23 -12.03 -5.89 3.84
N LYS A 24 -12.89 -5.72 2.85
CA LYS A 24 -13.63 -4.46 2.65
C LYS A 24 -14.45 -4.07 3.89
N ARG A 25 -15.01 -5.09 4.56
CA ARG A 25 -15.78 -4.90 5.80
C ARG A 25 -14.92 -4.39 6.94
N ASP A 26 -13.74 -4.95 7.12
CA ASP A 26 -12.82 -4.54 8.18
C ASP A 26 -12.26 -3.15 7.95
N ARG A 27 -11.94 -2.80 6.69
CA ARG A 27 -11.57 -1.42 6.33
C ARG A 27 -12.64 -0.42 6.71
N SER A 28 -13.91 -0.70 6.36
CA SER A 28 -15.02 0.18 6.70
C SER A 28 -15.18 0.37 8.21
N ARG A 29 -14.93 -0.69 9.00
CA ARG A 29 -14.95 -0.60 10.47
C ARG A 29 -13.80 0.25 10.99
N LEU A 30 -12.59 0.03 10.49
CA LEU A 30 -11.42 0.81 10.88
C LEU A 30 -11.55 2.30 10.48
N ASP A 31 -12.06 2.59 9.29
CA ASP A 31 -12.31 3.97 8.85
C ASP A 31 -13.38 4.67 9.69
N LYS A 32 -14.38 3.94 10.19
CA LYS A 32 -15.35 4.48 11.18
C LYS A 32 -14.66 4.83 12.49
N LEU A 33 -13.76 3.97 12.98
CA LEU A 33 -12.99 4.24 14.19
C LEU A 33 -12.07 5.46 14.01
N ILE A 34 -11.39 5.55 12.89
CA ILE A 34 -10.52 6.69 12.55
C ILE A 34 -11.32 7.99 12.51
N ARG A 35 -12.50 7.99 11.90
CA ARG A 35 -13.38 9.17 11.86
C ARG A 35 -13.87 9.58 13.24
N ARG A 36 -14.30 8.62 14.07
CA ARG A 36 -14.69 8.90 15.47
C ARG A 36 -13.53 9.49 16.25
N ALA A 37 -12.38 8.91 16.06
CA ALA A 37 -11.17 9.39 16.66
C ALA A 37 -10.84 10.82 16.24
N GLY A 38 -10.91 11.15 14.96
CA GLY A 38 -10.73 12.50 14.44
C GLY A 38 -11.72 13.52 15.04
N SER A 39 -12.98 13.09 15.22
CA SER A 39 -14.01 13.92 15.88
C SER A 39 -13.66 14.27 17.33
N VAL A 40 -13.07 13.34 18.07
CA VAL A 40 -12.66 13.59 19.47
C VAL A 40 -11.45 14.53 19.54
N VAL A 41 -10.53 14.40 18.59
CA VAL A 41 -9.29 15.20 18.56
C VAL A 41 -9.50 16.58 17.92
N GLY A 42 -10.59 16.77 17.19
CA GLY A 42 -10.95 18.03 16.58
C GLY A 42 -10.30 18.29 15.20
N PHE A 43 -9.68 17.28 14.57
CA PHE A 43 -9.21 17.39 13.20
C PHE A 43 -9.41 16.11 12.39
N LYS A 44 -9.46 16.27 11.06
CA LYS A 44 -9.68 15.18 10.14
C LYS A 44 -8.43 14.31 10.05
N LEU A 45 -8.60 13.02 10.29
CA LEU A 45 -7.57 12.01 10.09
C LEU A 45 -7.72 11.36 8.71
N ASP A 46 -6.59 10.99 8.10
CA ASP A 46 -6.59 10.29 6.82
C ASP A 46 -7.18 8.89 6.94
N CYS A 47 -7.78 8.39 5.85
CA CYS A 47 -8.33 7.04 5.84
C CYS A 47 -7.21 5.97 5.85
N LEU A 48 -7.56 4.77 6.28
CA LEU A 48 -6.63 3.66 6.40
C LEU A 48 -5.88 3.37 5.08
N VAL A 49 -6.57 3.42 3.95
CA VAL A 49 -5.97 3.12 2.63
C VAL A 49 -4.88 4.14 2.29
N THR A 50 -5.16 5.43 2.46
CA THR A 50 -4.19 6.50 2.18
C THR A 50 -2.93 6.35 3.02
N VAL A 51 -3.08 6.13 4.33
CA VAL A 51 -1.94 5.93 5.23
C VAL A 51 -1.16 4.67 4.89
N ALA A 52 -1.85 3.58 4.55
CA ALA A 52 -1.21 2.32 4.17
C ALA A 52 -0.39 2.46 2.88
N GLU A 53 -0.92 3.13 1.87
CA GLU A 53 -0.23 3.37 0.60
C GLU A 53 0.99 4.28 0.78
N GLU A 54 0.84 5.37 1.50
CA GLU A 54 1.94 6.30 1.79
C GLU A 54 3.07 5.61 2.55
N ARG A 55 2.76 4.87 3.61
CA ARG A 55 3.76 4.14 4.40
C ARG A 55 4.41 3.02 3.61
N THR A 56 3.65 2.33 2.76
CA THR A 56 4.18 1.27 1.88
C THR A 56 5.20 1.86 0.89
N THR A 57 4.88 2.99 0.26
CA THR A 57 5.78 3.67 -0.66
C THR A 57 7.04 4.17 0.04
N LYS A 58 6.90 4.81 1.21
CA LYS A 58 8.05 5.26 2.01
C LYS A 58 8.95 4.10 2.43
N LYS A 59 8.36 2.98 2.85
CA LYS A 59 9.12 1.78 3.24
C LYS A 59 9.85 1.16 2.06
N LEU A 60 9.25 1.12 0.88
CA LEU A 60 9.91 0.64 -0.33
C LEU A 60 11.14 1.48 -0.67
N LEU A 61 10.99 2.81 -0.66
CA LEU A 61 12.12 3.71 -0.93
C LEU A 61 13.25 3.54 0.10
N ALA A 62 12.91 3.42 1.37
CA ALA A 62 13.89 3.16 2.42
C ALA A 62 14.63 1.82 2.22
N ILE A 63 13.95 0.78 1.75
CA ILE A 63 14.58 -0.52 1.44
C ILE A 63 15.51 -0.40 0.22
N LEU A 64 15.14 0.38 -0.78
CA LEU A 64 15.98 0.61 -1.96
C LEU A 64 17.24 1.42 -1.65
N ASP A 65 17.18 2.30 -0.65
CA ASP A 65 18.31 3.11 -0.20
C ASP A 65 19.24 2.35 0.75
N ASP A 66 18.73 1.37 1.49
CA ASP A 66 19.48 0.59 2.46
C ASP A 66 19.95 -0.74 1.88
N THR A 67 21.20 -0.80 1.44
CA THR A 67 21.82 -2.01 0.86
C THR A 67 21.96 -3.16 1.85
N SER A 68 21.93 -2.88 3.15
CA SER A 68 22.01 -3.90 4.22
C SER A 68 20.66 -4.56 4.51
N HIS A 69 19.56 -3.98 4.00
CA HIS A 69 18.22 -4.50 4.26
C HIS A 69 18.00 -5.87 3.57
N PRO A 70 17.43 -6.88 4.25
CA PRO A 70 17.25 -8.23 3.69
C PRO A 70 16.45 -8.25 2.37
N LEU A 71 15.48 -7.35 2.20
CA LEU A 71 14.68 -7.25 0.97
C LEU A 71 15.34 -6.41 -0.13
N HIS A 72 16.44 -5.72 0.14
CA HIS A 72 17.09 -4.88 -0.86
C HIS A 72 17.46 -5.65 -2.13
N THR A 73 18.15 -6.78 -1.98
CA THR A 73 18.54 -7.63 -3.12
C THR A 73 17.33 -8.17 -3.88
N VAL A 74 16.30 -8.59 -3.16
CA VAL A 74 15.07 -9.13 -3.77
C VAL A 74 14.38 -8.09 -4.64
N ILE A 75 14.25 -6.86 -4.15
CA ILE A 75 13.58 -5.77 -4.88
C ILE A 75 14.47 -5.20 -5.98
N SER A 76 15.77 -5.07 -5.73
CA SER A 76 16.72 -4.57 -6.72
C SER A 76 16.83 -5.48 -7.94
N ASN A 77 16.74 -6.80 -7.75
CA ASN A 77 16.72 -7.77 -8.85
C ASN A 77 15.46 -7.68 -9.73
N GLN A 78 14.41 -7.00 -9.26
CA GLN A 78 13.20 -6.74 -10.03
C GLN A 78 13.30 -5.45 -10.89
N ARG A 79 14.41 -4.75 -10.89
CA ARG A 79 14.59 -3.57 -11.74
C ARG A 79 14.55 -3.95 -13.22
N SER A 80 13.75 -3.19 -13.97
CA SER A 80 13.74 -3.28 -15.43
C SER A 80 15.02 -2.65 -15.99
N SER A 81 15.64 -3.30 -16.97
CA SER A 81 16.81 -2.75 -17.69
C SER A 81 16.46 -1.56 -18.61
N PHE A 82 15.19 -1.35 -18.92
CA PHE A 82 14.74 -0.31 -19.87
C PHE A 82 14.03 0.86 -19.23
N SER A 83 13.68 0.78 -17.95
CA SER A 83 12.91 1.82 -17.27
C SER A 83 13.14 1.76 -15.76
N ASP A 84 12.79 2.83 -15.06
CA ASP A 84 12.85 2.89 -13.59
C ASP A 84 11.75 2.02 -12.91
N ARG A 85 10.98 1.27 -13.70
CA ARG A 85 9.93 0.39 -13.20
C ARG A 85 10.50 -0.86 -12.58
N LEU A 86 9.82 -1.36 -11.59
CA LEU A 86 10.08 -2.66 -10.98
C LEU A 86 9.19 -3.72 -11.62
N LEU A 87 9.76 -4.88 -11.92
CA LEU A 87 9.01 -6.01 -12.47
C LEU A 87 8.19 -6.65 -11.35
N LEU A 88 6.91 -6.91 -11.63
CA LEU A 88 6.04 -7.59 -10.68
C LEU A 88 6.36 -9.09 -10.65
N PRO A 89 6.64 -9.65 -9.47
CA PRO A 89 6.81 -11.09 -9.35
C PRO A 89 5.50 -11.82 -9.67
N ARG A 90 5.61 -12.98 -10.31
CA ARG A 90 4.44 -13.82 -10.58
C ARG A 90 3.81 -14.30 -9.28
N CYS A 91 2.52 -14.00 -9.11
CA CYS A 91 1.74 -14.42 -7.96
C CYS A 91 0.64 -15.39 -8.38
N ARG A 92 0.62 -16.57 -7.77
CA ARG A 92 -0.41 -17.58 -8.00
C ARG A 92 -1.62 -17.46 -7.06
N THR A 93 -1.46 -16.75 -5.97
CA THR A 93 -2.48 -16.65 -4.93
C THR A 93 -2.79 -15.19 -4.62
N ASN A 94 -4.04 -14.91 -4.23
CA ASN A 94 -4.45 -13.58 -3.78
C ASN A 94 -3.65 -13.12 -2.55
N ARG A 95 -3.22 -14.06 -1.70
CA ARG A 95 -2.41 -13.75 -0.53
C ARG A 95 -1.06 -13.16 -0.92
N LEU A 96 -0.40 -13.72 -1.93
CA LEU A 96 0.86 -13.18 -2.45
C LEU A 96 0.67 -11.83 -3.15
N MET A 97 -0.42 -11.67 -3.92
CA MET A 97 -0.76 -10.40 -4.56
C MET A 97 -1.02 -9.28 -3.55
N ASN A 98 -1.50 -9.61 -2.37
CA ASN A 98 -1.75 -8.66 -1.29
C ASN A 98 -0.56 -8.51 -0.34
N SER A 99 0.55 -9.19 -0.60
CA SER A 99 1.78 -9.06 0.19
C SER A 99 2.43 -7.68 0.01
N PHE A 100 3.28 -7.31 0.97
CA PHE A 100 3.97 -6.03 0.96
C PHE A 100 4.76 -5.80 -0.35
N VAL A 101 5.56 -6.76 -0.79
CA VAL A 101 6.44 -6.61 -1.97
C VAL A 101 5.62 -6.32 -3.22
N HIS A 102 4.59 -7.12 -3.50
CA HIS A 102 3.75 -6.94 -4.68
C HIS A 102 3.01 -5.60 -4.67
N ARG A 103 2.43 -5.22 -3.54
CA ARG A 103 1.73 -3.93 -3.40
C ARG A 103 2.68 -2.74 -3.52
N ALA A 104 3.85 -2.81 -2.90
CA ALA A 104 4.84 -1.75 -2.95
C ALA A 104 5.32 -1.50 -4.39
N ILE A 105 5.61 -2.56 -5.14
CA ILE A 105 5.99 -2.46 -6.56
C ILE A 105 4.85 -1.88 -7.39
N THR A 106 3.62 -2.31 -7.19
CA THR A 106 2.45 -1.78 -7.90
C THR A 106 2.27 -0.28 -7.67
N LEU A 107 2.36 0.18 -6.42
CA LEU A 107 2.25 1.59 -6.07
C LEU A 107 3.40 2.42 -6.66
N HIS A 108 4.63 1.92 -6.60
CA HIS A 108 5.80 2.57 -7.19
C HIS A 108 5.64 2.76 -8.71
N ASN A 109 5.24 1.71 -9.42
CA ASN A 109 5.04 1.77 -10.86
C ASN A 109 3.88 2.71 -11.25
N SER A 110 2.82 2.77 -10.45
CA SER A 110 1.70 3.69 -10.67
C SER A 110 2.14 5.14 -10.52
N ALA A 111 2.98 5.44 -9.56
CA ALA A 111 3.53 6.78 -9.35
C ALA A 111 4.44 7.23 -10.52
N LEU A 112 5.20 6.31 -11.12
CA LEU A 112 6.02 6.59 -12.29
C LEU A 112 5.19 6.79 -13.56
N GLY A 113 4.07 6.06 -13.69
CA GLY A 113 3.14 6.20 -14.83
C GLY A 113 2.43 7.55 -14.86
N GLY A 114 2.12 8.12 -13.72
CA GLY A 114 1.45 9.43 -13.60
C GLY A 114 2.28 10.64 -14.06
N ARG A 115 3.59 10.48 -14.20
CA ARG A 115 4.47 11.57 -14.68
C ARG A 115 4.45 11.79 -16.19
N ARG A 116 3.83 10.88 -16.97
CA ARG A 116 3.79 10.97 -18.45
C ARG A 116 2.45 11.43 -19.02
N GLY A 117 1.47 11.75 -18.22
CA GLY A 117 0.17 12.22 -18.70
C GLY A 117 -0.61 12.86 -17.57
N GLY A 118 -0.76 14.16 -17.62
CA GLY A 118 -1.69 14.86 -16.73
C GLY A 118 -3.11 14.40 -17.03
N ALA A 119 -3.66 13.56 -16.20
CA ALA A 119 -5.10 13.38 -16.02
C ALA A 119 -5.32 12.63 -14.70
N ALA A 120 -6.13 13.23 -13.84
CA ALA A 120 -6.64 12.59 -12.64
C ALA A 120 -7.43 11.34 -13.02
N GLY A 121 -6.82 10.18 -12.83
CA GLY A 121 -7.49 8.89 -12.99
C GLY A 121 -7.57 8.24 -11.63
N GLY A 122 -8.76 8.22 -11.04
CA GLY A 122 -9.03 7.47 -9.83
C GLY A 122 -8.64 6.01 -10.01
N VAL A 123 -8.04 5.44 -8.97
CA VAL A 123 -7.66 4.03 -8.95
C VAL A 123 -8.93 3.18 -9.06
N GLN A 124 -9.23 2.76 -10.27
CA GLN A 124 -10.33 1.83 -10.53
C GLN A 124 -9.88 0.43 -10.15
N TRP A 125 -10.41 -0.09 -9.06
CA TRP A 125 -10.19 -1.47 -8.67
C TRP A 125 -10.79 -2.38 -9.75
N ILE A 126 -9.93 -3.12 -10.44
CA ILE A 126 -10.35 -4.13 -11.40
C ILE A 126 -11.19 -5.17 -10.65
N LYS A 127 -12.49 -5.18 -10.93
CA LYS A 127 -13.38 -6.27 -10.53
C LYS A 127 -12.78 -7.57 -11.07
N GLY A 128 -12.40 -8.46 -10.17
CA GLY A 128 -11.91 -9.79 -10.54
C GLY A 128 -12.92 -10.47 -11.45
N ASN A 129 -12.49 -10.75 -12.65
CA ASN A 129 -13.24 -11.54 -13.61
C ASN A 129 -13.33 -12.97 -13.07
N ARG A 130 -14.47 -13.32 -12.51
CA ARG A 130 -14.86 -14.68 -12.21
C ARG A 130 -15.24 -15.34 -13.54
N ASN A 131 -14.27 -15.81 -14.31
CA ASN A 131 -14.59 -16.82 -15.32
C ASN A 131 -14.58 -18.19 -14.65
N ARG A 132 -15.79 -18.65 -14.41
CA ARG A 132 -16.11 -20.06 -14.19
C ARG A 132 -15.75 -20.78 -15.49
N ILE A 133 -14.87 -21.75 -15.41
CA ILE A 133 -14.71 -22.75 -16.46
C ILE A 133 -15.33 -24.02 -15.91
N ASP A 134 -16.35 -24.47 -16.61
CA ASP A 134 -17.03 -25.76 -16.41
C ASP A 134 -16.06 -26.93 -16.58
#